data_05ad34cf7da0427b8eb2a27ef248c844
#
_entry.id   05ad34cf7da0427b8eb2a27ef248c844
#
_cell.length_a   1.000
_cell.length_b   1.000
_cell.length_c   1.000
_cell.angle_alpha   90.00
_cell.angle_beta   90.00
_cell.angle_gamma   90.00
#
_symmetry.space_group_name_H-M   'P 1'
#
loop_
_entity.id
_entity.type
_entity.pdbx_description
1 polymer ?
#
loop_
_entity_poly.entity_id
_entity_poly.type
_entity_poly.pdbx_seq_one_letter_code
_entity_poly.pdbx_strand_id
1 'polypeptide(L)'
;MIKKEFPILSKNINNKPLIYLDNASTTQKPKSVIDVIQNYYESTNSNIHRGVHHLSQKATEEYEKSRETIQHFIGADSSKEIIFVRGATEAVNLVANSYVKPLLSEGDNIIISQMEHHANIVPWQIMSKEKGTDIRVIPINNAGELIIEEIDSLIDEKTKFISLNHVSNSLGTINPIRKLIQKAHKNDIRIMIDGAQAVQHMKVNVVELDVDFYCFSGHKMYGPTGIGILYGKKEILDKMEP
;
A
#
# COMPACT_ATOMS: atom_id res chain seq x y z
N MET A 1 -3.87 -26.95 12.89
CA MET A 1 -4.41 -25.76 13.64
C MET A 1 -3.46 -24.59 13.41
N ILE A 2 -3.89 -23.57 12.68
CA ILE A 2 -3.08 -22.39 12.26
C ILE A 2 -2.36 -21.68 13.43
N LYS A 3 -2.98 -21.63 14.62
CA LYS A 3 -2.38 -20.99 15.81
C LYS A 3 -0.96 -21.49 16.14
N LYS A 4 -0.66 -22.76 15.87
CA LYS A 4 0.66 -23.38 16.14
C LYS A 4 1.77 -22.83 15.23
N GLU A 5 1.41 -22.26 14.08
CA GLU A 5 2.36 -21.65 13.15
C GLU A 5 2.93 -20.32 13.69
N PHE A 6 2.30 -19.72 14.71
CA PHE A 6 2.68 -18.46 15.31
C PHE A 6 3.28 -18.66 16.70
N PRO A 7 4.62 -18.69 16.85
CA PRO A 7 5.29 -19.02 18.12
C PRO A 7 4.87 -18.13 19.30
N ILE A 8 4.64 -16.85 19.05
CA ILE A 8 4.25 -15.88 20.08
C ILE A 8 2.89 -16.22 20.71
N LEU A 9 1.97 -16.83 19.97
CA LEU A 9 0.63 -17.18 20.47
C LEU A 9 0.62 -18.34 21.47
N SER A 10 1.77 -19.00 21.68
CA SER A 10 1.97 -19.99 22.73
C SER A 10 2.41 -19.39 24.07
N LYS A 11 2.71 -18.09 24.11
CA LYS A 11 3.17 -17.40 25.32
C LYS A 11 2.03 -17.18 26.31
N ASN A 12 2.39 -17.16 27.61
CA ASN A 12 1.52 -16.68 28.68
C ASN A 12 1.93 -15.27 29.08
N ILE A 13 0.94 -14.42 29.33
CA ILE A 13 1.09 -13.07 29.88
C ILE A 13 0.32 -13.04 31.20
N ASN A 14 0.98 -12.67 32.29
CA ASN A 14 0.40 -12.66 33.64
C ASN A 14 -0.27 -14.02 34.00
N ASN A 15 0.40 -15.13 33.70
CA ASN A 15 -0.03 -16.52 33.91
C ASN A 15 -1.32 -16.92 33.16
N LYS A 16 -1.71 -16.17 32.11
CA LYS A 16 -2.84 -16.46 31.22
C LYS A 16 -2.37 -16.62 29.79
N PRO A 17 -3.00 -17.48 28.95
CA PRO A 17 -2.71 -17.54 27.52
C PRO A 17 -2.84 -16.18 26.85
N LEU A 18 -1.88 -15.85 25.98
CA LEU A 18 -1.92 -14.63 25.20
C LEU A 18 -3.18 -14.62 24.31
N ILE A 19 -3.96 -13.53 24.43
CA ILE A 19 -5.00 -13.12 23.49
C ILE A 19 -4.52 -11.87 22.78
N TYR A 20 -4.35 -11.94 21.44
CA TYR A 20 -3.88 -10.83 20.61
C TYR A 20 -4.98 -10.43 19.62
N LEU A 21 -5.52 -9.22 19.76
CA LEU A 21 -6.63 -8.70 18.96
C LEU A 21 -6.27 -7.44 18.16
N ASP A 22 -4.99 -7.05 18.13
CA ASP A 22 -4.50 -5.83 17.48
C ASP A 22 -3.88 -6.10 16.08
N ASN A 23 -4.46 -7.04 15.33
CA ASN A 23 -3.93 -7.41 14.00
C ASN A 23 -4.07 -6.29 12.95
N ALA A 24 -5.00 -5.34 13.14
CA ALA A 24 -5.13 -4.19 12.25
C ALA A 24 -3.92 -3.23 12.35
N SER A 25 -3.28 -3.15 13.52
CA SER A 25 -2.02 -2.40 13.69
C SER A 25 -0.85 -3.17 13.11
N THR A 26 -0.66 -4.43 13.50
CA THR A 26 0.37 -5.35 12.98
C THR A 26 -0.03 -6.80 13.23
N THR A 27 0.17 -7.67 12.26
CA THR A 27 -0.07 -9.11 12.46
C THR A 27 1.11 -9.77 13.16
N GLN A 28 0.88 -10.89 13.85
CA GLN A 28 1.95 -11.75 14.33
C GLN A 28 2.60 -12.51 13.16
N LYS A 29 3.83 -12.98 13.34
CA LYS A 29 4.64 -13.60 12.28
C LYS A 29 4.62 -15.12 12.44
N PRO A 30 4.29 -15.85 11.36
CA PRO A 30 4.41 -17.30 11.39
C PRO A 30 5.88 -17.74 11.46
N LYS A 31 6.11 -18.94 11.96
CA LYS A 31 7.46 -19.51 12.09
C LYS A 31 8.19 -19.54 10.75
N SER A 32 7.49 -19.83 9.66
CA SER A 32 8.06 -19.84 8.31
C SER A 32 8.70 -18.51 7.91
N VAL A 33 8.07 -17.36 8.24
CA VAL A 33 8.63 -16.03 7.96
C VAL A 33 9.85 -15.73 8.83
N ILE A 34 9.82 -16.13 10.11
CA ILE A 34 10.95 -15.96 11.03
C ILE A 34 12.15 -16.77 10.52
N ASP A 35 11.92 -18.03 10.13
CA ASP A 35 12.97 -18.94 9.67
C ASP A 35 13.61 -18.49 8.36
N VAL A 36 12.85 -17.93 7.42
CA VAL A 36 13.39 -17.40 6.17
C VAL A 36 14.37 -16.27 6.44
N ILE A 37 14.04 -15.36 7.37
CA ILE A 37 14.93 -14.24 7.73
C ILE A 37 16.21 -14.77 8.40
N GLN A 38 16.06 -15.70 9.35
CA GLN A 38 17.19 -16.31 10.03
C GLN A 38 18.10 -17.05 9.02
N ASN A 39 17.53 -17.90 8.20
CA ASN A 39 18.27 -18.67 7.19
C ASN A 39 18.98 -17.79 6.18
N TYR A 40 18.37 -16.66 5.78
CA TYR A 40 19.00 -15.71 4.88
C TYR A 40 20.32 -15.19 5.47
N TYR A 41 20.30 -14.71 6.72
CA TYR A 41 21.50 -14.20 7.37
C TYR A 41 22.54 -15.28 7.67
N GLU A 42 22.13 -16.50 7.98
CA GLU A 42 23.04 -17.60 8.29
C GLU A 42 23.69 -18.21 7.04
N SER A 43 23.04 -18.11 5.84
CA SER A 43 23.46 -18.92 4.70
C SER A 43 23.58 -18.21 3.35
N THR A 44 22.84 -17.12 3.10
CA THR A 44 22.77 -16.51 1.76
C THR A 44 22.94 -15.00 1.73
N ASN A 45 23.13 -14.37 2.90
CA ASN A 45 23.24 -12.91 2.97
C ASN A 45 24.36 -12.37 2.07
N SER A 46 23.97 -11.54 1.11
CA SER A 46 24.88 -10.88 0.19
C SER A 46 24.24 -9.65 -0.47
N ASN A 47 25.07 -8.80 -1.07
CA ASN A 47 24.60 -7.71 -1.92
C ASN A 47 23.93 -8.26 -3.18
N ILE A 48 22.78 -7.70 -3.55
CA ILE A 48 22.02 -8.09 -4.75
C ILE A 48 22.44 -7.29 -5.98
N HIS A 49 22.21 -7.84 -7.19
CA HIS A 49 22.39 -7.28 -8.54
C HIS A 49 23.83 -6.99 -8.99
N ARG A 50 24.78 -6.72 -8.12
CA ARG A 50 26.11 -6.24 -8.50
C ARG A 50 27.25 -7.24 -8.30
N GLY A 51 27.03 -8.27 -7.51
CA GLY A 51 28.05 -9.30 -7.22
C GLY A 51 28.03 -10.42 -8.26
N VAL A 52 29.22 -10.87 -8.66
CA VAL A 52 29.37 -11.98 -9.62
C VAL A 52 29.60 -13.35 -8.93
N HIS A 53 29.70 -13.37 -7.61
CA HIS A 53 29.91 -14.60 -6.83
C HIS A 53 28.58 -15.28 -6.46
N HIS A 54 28.67 -16.56 -6.13
CA HIS A 54 27.54 -17.45 -5.88
C HIS A 54 26.47 -16.87 -4.91
N LEU A 55 26.90 -16.33 -3.75
CA LEU A 55 25.94 -15.80 -2.77
C LEU A 55 25.15 -14.59 -3.31
N SER A 56 25.81 -13.70 -4.07
CA SER A 56 25.14 -12.56 -4.68
C SER A 56 24.12 -12.98 -5.75
N GLN A 57 24.48 -13.96 -6.58
CA GLN A 57 23.56 -14.51 -7.58
C GLN A 57 22.33 -15.12 -6.92
N LYS A 58 22.54 -15.96 -5.87
CA LYS A 58 21.45 -16.59 -5.13
C LYS A 58 20.56 -15.58 -4.42
N ALA A 59 21.13 -14.58 -3.75
CA ALA A 59 20.37 -13.52 -3.08
C ALA A 59 19.56 -12.69 -4.10
N THR A 60 20.12 -12.40 -5.28
CA THR A 60 19.42 -11.71 -6.35
C THR A 60 18.25 -12.52 -6.89
N GLU A 61 18.45 -13.82 -7.14
CA GLU A 61 17.40 -14.72 -7.60
C GLU A 61 16.22 -14.79 -6.61
N GLU A 62 16.51 -14.96 -5.33
CA GLU A 62 15.48 -14.99 -4.28
C GLU A 62 14.73 -13.65 -4.16
N TYR A 63 15.44 -12.53 -4.30
CA TYR A 63 14.85 -11.19 -4.30
C TYR A 63 13.87 -10.99 -5.46
N GLU A 64 14.29 -11.31 -6.69
CA GLU A 64 13.44 -11.16 -7.88
C GLU A 64 12.26 -12.14 -7.86
N LYS A 65 12.46 -13.38 -7.38
CA LYS A 65 11.38 -14.34 -7.16
C LYS A 65 10.34 -13.84 -6.15
N SER A 66 10.78 -13.11 -5.13
CA SER A 66 9.86 -12.47 -4.18
C SER A 66 9.03 -11.39 -4.86
N ARG A 67 9.63 -10.61 -5.78
CA ARG A 67 8.94 -9.61 -6.59
C ARG A 67 7.89 -10.24 -7.50
N GLU A 68 8.23 -11.34 -8.18
CA GLU A 68 7.30 -12.11 -9.01
C GLU A 68 6.15 -12.71 -8.18
N THR A 69 6.45 -13.19 -6.98
CA THR A 69 5.43 -13.71 -6.06
C THR A 69 4.41 -12.62 -5.71
N ILE A 70 4.86 -11.41 -5.40
CA ILE A 70 3.98 -10.27 -5.13
C ILE A 70 3.20 -9.86 -6.38
N GLN A 71 3.84 -9.82 -7.53
CA GLN A 71 3.18 -9.55 -8.82
C GLN A 71 1.98 -10.48 -9.03
N HIS A 72 2.17 -11.79 -8.90
CA HIS A 72 1.09 -12.76 -9.05
C HIS A 72 0.03 -12.65 -7.95
N PHE A 73 0.46 -12.34 -6.71
CA PHE A 73 -0.46 -12.23 -5.57
C PHE A 73 -1.49 -11.12 -5.74
N ILE A 74 -1.09 -9.97 -6.30
CA ILE A 74 -1.98 -8.84 -6.55
C ILE A 74 -2.49 -8.76 -8.00
N GLY A 75 -2.12 -9.72 -8.85
CA GLY A 75 -2.56 -9.79 -10.25
C GLY A 75 -2.01 -8.67 -11.13
N ALA A 76 -0.77 -8.22 -10.90
CA ALA A 76 -0.09 -7.26 -11.77
C ALA A 76 0.42 -7.93 -13.05
N ASP A 77 0.50 -7.19 -14.16
CA ASP A 77 0.94 -7.71 -15.46
C ASP A 77 2.46 -7.97 -15.50
N SER A 78 3.24 -7.20 -14.77
CA SER A 78 4.70 -7.29 -14.78
C SER A 78 5.30 -7.11 -13.39
N SER A 79 6.38 -7.85 -13.10
CA SER A 79 7.18 -7.61 -11.89
C SER A 79 7.83 -6.22 -11.86
N LYS A 80 7.97 -5.55 -13.01
CA LYS A 80 8.46 -4.16 -13.11
C LYS A 80 7.48 -3.13 -12.53
N GLU A 81 6.24 -3.52 -12.30
CA GLU A 81 5.20 -2.70 -11.64
C GLU A 81 5.26 -2.79 -10.11
N ILE A 82 6.14 -3.64 -9.57
CA ILE A 82 6.29 -3.87 -8.14
C ILE A 82 7.55 -3.17 -7.63
N ILE A 83 7.35 -2.20 -6.75
CA ILE A 83 8.43 -1.47 -6.07
C ILE A 83 8.44 -1.84 -4.60
N PHE A 84 9.57 -2.34 -4.11
CA PHE A 84 9.77 -2.56 -2.68
C PHE A 84 10.07 -1.23 -1.99
N VAL A 85 9.32 -0.95 -0.94
CA VAL A 85 9.44 0.23 -0.08
C VAL A 85 9.46 -0.21 1.38
N ARG A 86 9.69 0.69 2.33
CA ARG A 86 9.71 0.35 3.77
C ARG A 86 8.33 0.15 4.39
N GLY A 87 7.27 0.50 3.68
CA GLY A 87 5.87 0.36 4.10
C GLY A 87 4.95 1.26 3.28
N ALA A 88 3.62 1.14 3.49
CA ALA A 88 2.64 1.97 2.79
C ALA A 88 2.88 3.47 2.96
N THR A 89 3.37 3.92 4.12
CA THR A 89 3.72 5.33 4.34
C THR A 89 4.77 5.84 3.36
N GLU A 90 5.85 5.06 3.12
CA GLU A 90 6.83 5.44 2.12
C GLU A 90 6.26 5.39 0.70
N ALA A 91 5.42 4.39 0.39
CA ALA A 91 4.75 4.31 -0.89
C ALA A 91 3.94 5.57 -1.21
N VAL A 92 3.13 6.05 -0.25
CA VAL A 92 2.35 7.29 -0.41
C VAL A 92 3.27 8.49 -0.59
N ASN A 93 4.33 8.62 0.21
CA ASN A 93 5.29 9.71 0.08
C ASN A 93 6.04 9.66 -1.26
N LEU A 94 6.39 8.48 -1.76
CA LEU A 94 7.03 8.30 -3.06
C LEU A 94 6.12 8.79 -4.19
N VAL A 95 4.86 8.34 -4.22
CA VAL A 95 3.88 8.81 -5.22
C VAL A 95 3.63 10.32 -5.08
N ALA A 96 3.50 10.82 -3.85
CA ALA A 96 3.30 12.25 -3.59
C ALA A 96 4.45 13.08 -4.18
N ASN A 97 5.71 12.73 -3.91
CA ASN A 97 6.86 13.52 -4.31
C ASN A 97 7.26 13.31 -5.78
N SER A 98 7.30 12.06 -6.26
CA SER A 98 7.84 11.75 -7.58
C SER A 98 6.80 11.80 -8.70
N TYR A 99 5.50 11.66 -8.37
CA TYR A 99 4.44 11.70 -9.37
C TYR A 99 3.53 12.92 -9.23
N VAL A 100 2.93 13.14 -8.04
CA VAL A 100 1.86 14.16 -7.91
C VAL A 100 2.44 15.56 -7.82
N LYS A 101 3.48 15.77 -7.02
CA LYS A 101 4.09 17.10 -6.81
C LYS A 101 4.51 17.82 -8.10
N PRO A 102 5.09 17.14 -9.12
CA PRO A 102 5.39 17.80 -10.40
C PRO A 102 4.16 18.24 -11.21
N LEU A 103 2.99 17.61 -10.98
CA LEU A 103 1.74 17.94 -11.68
C LEU A 103 1.02 19.14 -11.09
N LEU A 104 1.35 19.54 -9.85
CA LEU A 104 0.59 20.53 -9.09
C LEU A 104 1.04 21.96 -9.36
N SER A 105 0.05 22.83 -9.57
CA SER A 105 0.14 24.28 -9.57
C SER A 105 -0.69 24.88 -8.44
N GLU A 106 -0.46 26.15 -8.10
CA GLU A 106 -1.24 26.86 -7.08
C GLU A 106 -2.74 26.85 -7.43
N GLY A 107 -3.57 26.53 -6.45
CA GLY A 107 -5.03 26.43 -6.57
C GLY A 107 -5.53 25.12 -7.18
N ASP A 108 -4.66 24.16 -7.52
CA ASP A 108 -5.07 22.79 -7.83
C ASP A 108 -5.57 22.06 -6.56
N ASN A 109 -6.19 20.90 -6.72
CA ASN A 109 -6.67 20.14 -5.58
C ASN A 109 -6.42 18.63 -5.70
N ILE A 110 -6.41 17.98 -4.51
CA ILE A 110 -6.32 16.55 -4.34
C ILE A 110 -7.53 16.09 -3.54
N ILE A 111 -8.10 14.95 -3.89
CA ILE A 111 -9.23 14.37 -3.17
C ILE A 111 -8.74 13.20 -2.31
N ILE A 112 -9.09 13.20 -1.03
CA ILE A 112 -8.95 12.09 -0.10
C ILE A 112 -10.31 11.76 0.53
N SER A 113 -10.39 10.72 1.38
CA SER A 113 -11.59 10.47 2.16
C SER A 113 -11.46 10.85 3.64
N GLN A 114 -12.59 11.02 4.32
CA GLN A 114 -12.63 11.30 5.75
C GLN A 114 -12.13 10.12 6.61
N MET A 115 -12.06 8.91 6.06
CA MET A 115 -11.65 7.71 6.79
C MET A 115 -10.20 7.28 6.53
N GLU A 116 -9.36 8.15 5.95
CA GLU A 116 -7.98 7.82 5.64
C GLU A 116 -7.12 7.64 6.90
N HIS A 117 -6.15 6.73 6.82
CA HIS A 117 -5.07 6.65 7.79
C HIS A 117 -4.13 7.84 7.65
N HIS A 118 -3.50 8.29 8.74
CA HIS A 118 -2.53 9.41 8.71
C HIS A 118 -1.45 9.27 7.64
N ALA A 119 -1.01 8.04 7.33
CA ALA A 119 -0.06 7.78 6.24
C ALA A 119 -0.58 8.23 4.87
N ASN A 120 -1.90 8.29 4.70
CA ASN A 120 -2.58 8.73 3.48
C ASN A 120 -3.29 10.10 3.64
N ILE A 121 -2.93 10.86 4.67
CA ILE A 121 -3.39 12.24 4.89
C ILE A 121 -2.19 13.19 4.91
N VAL A 122 -1.24 12.94 5.82
CA VAL A 122 -0.15 13.87 6.13
C VAL A 122 0.74 14.20 4.93
N PRO A 123 1.15 13.24 4.06
CA PRO A 123 1.94 13.56 2.87
C PRO A 123 1.24 14.57 1.95
N TRP A 124 -0.08 14.41 1.77
CA TRP A 124 -0.89 15.32 0.96
C TRP A 124 -0.99 16.71 1.58
N GLN A 125 -1.18 16.79 2.92
CA GLN A 125 -1.21 18.05 3.64
C GLN A 125 0.10 18.83 3.53
N ILE A 126 1.24 18.14 3.70
CA ILE A 126 2.57 18.75 3.56
C ILE A 126 2.75 19.30 2.15
N MET A 127 2.45 18.49 1.15
CA MET A 127 2.58 18.86 -0.25
C MET A 127 1.62 20.00 -0.65
N SER A 128 0.38 19.95 -0.19
CA SER A 128 -0.61 21.01 -0.47
C SER A 128 -0.18 22.35 0.14
N LYS A 129 0.35 22.32 1.37
CA LYS A 129 0.91 23.54 1.99
C LYS A 129 2.10 24.10 1.21
N GLU A 130 2.96 23.25 0.67
CA GLU A 130 4.13 23.66 -0.11
C GLU A 130 3.74 24.24 -1.48
N LYS A 131 2.72 23.64 -2.12
CA LYS A 131 2.31 23.97 -3.48
C LYS A 131 1.18 25.00 -3.58
N GLY A 132 0.57 25.39 -2.46
CA GLY A 132 -0.62 26.27 -2.47
C GLY A 132 -1.85 25.59 -3.06
N THR A 133 -2.01 24.28 -2.82
CA THR A 133 -3.14 23.49 -3.34
C THR A 133 -4.12 23.14 -2.22
N ASP A 134 -5.34 22.74 -2.59
CA ASP A 134 -6.39 22.37 -1.66
C ASP A 134 -6.51 20.86 -1.49
N ILE A 135 -6.97 20.41 -0.31
CA ILE A 135 -7.41 19.05 -0.09
C ILE A 135 -8.92 19.05 0.07
N ARG A 136 -9.58 18.29 -0.80
CA ARG A 136 -11.02 18.02 -0.74
C ARG A 136 -11.28 16.66 -0.14
N VAL A 137 -12.33 16.53 0.65
CA VAL A 137 -12.57 15.33 1.46
C VAL A 137 -13.92 14.74 1.13
N ILE A 138 -13.95 13.49 0.67
CA ILE A 138 -15.20 12.71 0.54
C ILE A 138 -15.71 12.40 1.95
N PRO A 139 -16.91 12.85 2.33
CA PRO A 139 -17.45 12.61 3.66
C PRO A 139 -17.93 11.17 3.85
N ILE A 140 -18.19 10.81 5.12
CA ILE A 140 -18.82 9.55 5.50
C ILE A 140 -20.22 9.79 6.09
N ASN A 141 -21.07 8.80 5.92
CA ASN A 141 -22.39 8.77 6.58
C ASN A 141 -22.31 8.22 8.02
N ASN A 142 -23.43 8.21 8.73
CA ASN A 142 -23.52 7.69 10.10
C ASN A 142 -23.27 6.17 10.20
N ALA A 143 -23.32 5.43 9.09
CA ALA A 143 -22.95 4.01 9.04
C ALA A 143 -21.44 3.79 8.84
N GLY A 144 -20.65 4.88 8.67
CA GLY A 144 -19.22 4.80 8.40
C GLY A 144 -18.90 4.40 6.97
N GLU A 145 -19.76 4.71 6.01
CA GLU A 145 -19.58 4.47 4.57
C GLU A 145 -19.31 5.78 3.85
N LEU A 146 -18.49 5.76 2.78
CA LEU A 146 -18.26 6.92 1.93
C LEU A 146 -19.56 7.36 1.23
N ILE A 147 -19.85 8.67 1.27
CA ILE A 147 -20.92 9.26 0.47
C ILE A 147 -20.37 9.50 -0.93
N ILE A 148 -20.37 8.44 -1.76
CA ILE A 148 -19.70 8.43 -3.08
C ILE A 148 -20.35 9.35 -4.11
N GLU A 149 -21.58 9.77 -3.86
CA GLU A 149 -22.30 10.75 -4.69
C GLU A 149 -21.65 12.14 -4.60
N GLU A 150 -21.07 12.46 -3.44
CA GLU A 150 -20.40 13.76 -3.23
C GLU A 150 -19.11 13.91 -4.06
N ILE A 151 -18.50 12.80 -4.53
CA ILE A 151 -17.25 12.89 -5.31
C ILE A 151 -17.44 13.71 -6.59
N ASP A 152 -18.61 13.65 -7.22
CA ASP A 152 -18.89 14.38 -8.46
C ASP A 152 -18.89 15.90 -8.23
N SER A 153 -19.27 16.36 -7.03
CA SER A 153 -19.22 17.78 -6.62
C SER A 153 -17.82 18.23 -6.21
N LEU A 154 -16.95 17.28 -5.86
CA LEU A 154 -15.57 17.54 -5.44
C LEU A 154 -14.59 17.59 -6.63
N ILE A 155 -14.94 16.98 -7.76
CA ILE A 155 -14.12 16.95 -8.97
C ILE A 155 -14.37 18.20 -9.81
N ASP A 156 -13.30 18.87 -10.21
CA ASP A 156 -13.29 19.96 -11.20
C ASP A 156 -12.01 19.91 -12.06
N GLU A 157 -11.81 20.88 -12.94
CA GLU A 157 -10.64 20.97 -13.84
C GLU A 157 -9.30 21.12 -13.11
N LYS A 158 -9.34 21.51 -11.83
CA LYS A 158 -8.17 21.66 -10.96
C LYS A 158 -7.86 20.39 -10.14
N THR A 159 -8.70 19.38 -10.21
CA THR A 159 -8.47 18.12 -9.51
C THR A 159 -7.38 17.31 -10.23
N LYS A 160 -6.24 17.06 -9.56
CA LYS A 160 -5.08 16.40 -10.16
C LYS A 160 -4.88 14.96 -9.71
N PHE A 161 -5.36 14.61 -8.52
CA PHE A 161 -5.14 13.30 -7.96
C PHE A 161 -6.20 12.91 -6.93
N ILE A 162 -6.44 11.61 -6.79
CA ILE A 162 -7.32 11.04 -5.77
C ILE A 162 -6.53 9.98 -5.00
N SER A 163 -6.61 9.97 -3.65
CA SER A 163 -5.97 8.95 -2.83
C SER A 163 -6.93 8.45 -1.76
N LEU A 164 -7.27 7.15 -1.81
CA LEU A 164 -8.32 6.55 -0.97
C LEU A 164 -7.87 5.22 -0.38
N ASN A 165 -8.41 4.84 0.77
CA ASN A 165 -8.21 3.50 1.31
C ASN A 165 -9.20 2.48 0.71
N HIS A 166 -8.74 1.23 0.59
CA HIS A 166 -9.59 0.11 0.17
C HIS A 166 -10.48 -0.37 1.30
N VAL A 167 -9.87 -0.52 2.49
CA VAL A 167 -10.55 -0.92 3.72
C VAL A 167 -10.11 0.01 4.85
N SER A 168 -11.06 0.56 5.57
CA SER A 168 -10.77 1.44 6.71
C SER A 168 -10.12 0.66 7.85
N ASN A 169 -9.00 1.17 8.36
CA ASN A 169 -8.30 0.59 9.51
C ASN A 169 -9.06 0.76 10.84
N SER A 170 -9.92 1.76 10.94
CA SER A 170 -10.69 2.07 12.16
C SER A 170 -12.12 1.55 12.12
N LEU A 171 -12.77 1.55 10.96
CA LEU A 171 -14.17 1.17 10.80
C LEU A 171 -14.36 -0.24 10.24
N GLY A 172 -13.36 -0.76 9.50
CA GLY A 172 -13.47 -2.02 8.77
C GLY A 172 -14.34 -1.93 7.50
N THR A 173 -14.84 -0.75 7.17
CA THR A 173 -15.63 -0.51 5.96
C THR A 173 -14.81 -0.82 4.73
N ILE A 174 -15.37 -1.64 3.82
CA ILE A 174 -14.80 -1.94 2.50
C ILE A 174 -15.36 -0.91 1.52
N ASN A 175 -14.49 -0.06 0.98
CA ASN A 175 -14.89 1.00 0.08
C ASN A 175 -15.11 0.46 -1.35
N PRO A 176 -16.09 0.99 -2.10
CA PRO A 176 -16.40 0.57 -3.46
C PRO A 176 -15.40 1.15 -4.46
N ILE A 177 -14.10 0.81 -4.29
CA ILE A 177 -12.98 1.43 -5.01
C ILE A 177 -13.09 1.29 -6.53
N ARG A 178 -13.66 0.19 -7.05
CA ARG A 178 -13.89 0.03 -8.51
C ARG A 178 -14.73 1.19 -9.08
N LYS A 179 -15.80 1.58 -8.39
CA LYS A 179 -16.64 2.71 -8.81
C LYS A 179 -15.88 4.04 -8.72
N LEU A 180 -15.08 4.20 -7.67
CA LEU A 180 -14.29 5.41 -7.45
C LEU A 180 -13.17 5.56 -8.47
N ILE A 181 -12.48 4.46 -8.83
CA ILE A 181 -11.49 4.42 -9.92
C ILE A 181 -12.13 4.80 -11.25
N GLN A 182 -13.29 4.21 -11.57
CA GLN A 182 -14.02 4.54 -12.82
C GLN A 182 -14.44 6.02 -12.88
N LYS A 183 -14.86 6.61 -11.74
CA LYS A 183 -15.17 8.05 -11.66
C LYS A 183 -13.92 8.91 -11.86
N ALA A 184 -12.80 8.56 -11.25
CA ALA A 184 -11.52 9.24 -11.44
C ALA A 184 -11.10 9.21 -12.91
N HIS A 185 -11.05 8.04 -13.53
CA HIS A 185 -10.63 7.89 -14.92
C HIS A 185 -11.56 8.55 -15.93
N LYS A 186 -12.87 8.59 -15.65
CA LYS A 186 -13.83 9.34 -16.51
C LYS A 186 -13.51 10.83 -16.59
N ASN A 187 -12.79 11.36 -15.60
CA ASN A 187 -12.36 12.75 -15.52
C ASN A 187 -10.85 12.92 -15.76
N ASP A 188 -10.18 11.91 -16.36
CA ASP A 188 -8.73 11.90 -16.62
C ASP A 188 -7.86 12.09 -15.37
N ILE A 189 -8.38 11.73 -14.17
CA ILE A 189 -7.69 11.83 -12.89
C ILE A 189 -7.08 10.49 -12.52
N ARG A 190 -5.80 10.49 -12.12
CA ARG A 190 -5.12 9.31 -11.59
C ARG A 190 -5.46 9.09 -10.12
N ILE A 191 -5.44 7.81 -9.71
CA ILE A 191 -5.88 7.41 -8.38
C ILE A 191 -4.92 6.42 -7.73
N MET A 192 -4.65 6.63 -6.44
CA MET A 192 -3.93 5.71 -5.58
C MET A 192 -4.87 5.08 -4.57
N ILE A 193 -4.68 3.79 -4.33
CA ILE A 193 -5.44 3.05 -3.31
C ILE A 193 -4.49 2.53 -2.23
N ASP A 194 -4.74 2.92 -0.98
CA ASP A 194 -4.12 2.31 0.20
C ASP A 194 -4.82 0.99 0.53
N GLY A 195 -4.16 -0.11 0.21
CA GLY A 195 -4.61 -1.48 0.45
C GLY A 195 -4.09 -2.11 1.73
N ALA A 196 -3.51 -1.34 2.65
CA ALA A 196 -2.86 -1.86 3.86
C ALA A 196 -3.76 -2.72 4.75
N GLN A 197 -5.08 -2.53 4.70
CA GLN A 197 -6.06 -3.37 5.39
C GLN A 197 -6.84 -4.32 4.46
N ALA A 198 -6.52 -4.38 3.19
CA ALA A 198 -7.26 -5.19 2.22
C ALA A 198 -6.58 -6.53 1.87
N VAL A 199 -5.30 -6.49 1.49
CA VAL A 199 -4.59 -7.62 0.89
C VAL A 199 -4.49 -8.87 1.77
N GLN A 200 -4.56 -8.73 3.09
CA GLN A 200 -4.56 -9.85 4.04
C GLN A 200 -5.94 -10.47 4.26
N HIS A 201 -7.01 -9.81 3.82
CA HIS A 201 -8.39 -10.22 4.09
C HIS A 201 -9.17 -10.61 2.84
N MET A 202 -8.79 -10.08 1.68
CA MET A 202 -9.51 -10.30 0.44
C MET A 202 -8.55 -10.40 -0.75
N LYS A 203 -9.01 -11.10 -1.79
CA LYS A 203 -8.25 -11.12 -3.06
C LYS A 203 -8.30 -9.75 -3.72
N VAL A 204 -7.14 -9.25 -4.08
CA VAL A 204 -6.97 -8.01 -4.84
C VAL A 204 -6.40 -8.35 -6.21
N ASN A 205 -6.94 -7.76 -7.26
CA ASN A 205 -6.38 -7.82 -8.61
C ASN A 205 -6.31 -6.39 -9.15
N VAL A 206 -5.10 -5.85 -9.21
CA VAL A 206 -4.86 -4.44 -9.57
C VAL A 206 -5.18 -4.14 -11.03
N VAL A 207 -5.01 -5.12 -11.92
CA VAL A 207 -5.36 -5.01 -13.34
C VAL A 207 -6.87 -5.00 -13.53
N GLU A 208 -7.61 -5.92 -12.89
CA GLU A 208 -9.08 -5.93 -12.94
C GLU A 208 -9.71 -4.68 -12.31
N LEU A 209 -9.04 -4.07 -11.33
CA LEU A 209 -9.46 -2.80 -10.72
C LEU A 209 -9.14 -1.62 -11.62
N ASP A 210 -8.17 -1.76 -12.52
CA ASP A 210 -7.60 -0.70 -13.36
C ASP A 210 -7.01 0.46 -12.52
N VAL A 211 -6.48 0.15 -11.33
CA VAL A 211 -5.91 1.17 -10.43
C VAL A 211 -4.55 1.66 -10.92
N ASP A 212 -4.26 2.95 -10.77
CA ASP A 212 -2.99 3.53 -11.22
C ASP A 212 -1.85 3.23 -10.24
N PHE A 213 -2.13 3.35 -8.91
CA PHE A 213 -1.22 3.02 -7.82
C PHE A 213 -1.95 2.24 -6.72
N TYR A 214 -1.27 1.25 -6.16
CA TYR A 214 -1.77 0.47 -5.03
C TYR A 214 -0.66 0.19 -4.04
N CYS A 215 -0.88 0.40 -2.73
CA CYS A 215 0.17 0.16 -1.76
C CYS A 215 -0.30 -0.64 -0.55
N PHE A 216 0.64 -1.33 0.10
CA PHE A 216 0.41 -2.03 1.36
C PHE A 216 1.72 -2.28 2.11
N SER A 217 1.59 -2.66 3.39
CA SER A 217 2.72 -2.94 4.29
C SER A 217 2.82 -4.42 4.61
N GLY A 218 4.03 -4.97 4.56
CA GLY A 218 4.29 -6.39 4.85
C GLY A 218 3.90 -6.79 6.27
N HIS A 219 4.15 -5.92 7.27
CA HIS A 219 3.87 -6.23 8.67
C HIS A 219 2.38 -6.40 9.01
N LYS A 220 1.46 -6.00 8.13
CA LYS A 220 0.01 -6.19 8.29
C LYS A 220 -0.50 -7.45 7.60
N MET A 221 0.31 -8.06 6.74
CA MET A 221 0.00 -9.29 6.02
C MET A 221 0.97 -10.43 6.35
N TYR A 222 1.27 -10.58 7.65
CA TYR A 222 2.13 -11.62 8.24
C TYR A 222 3.62 -11.53 7.90
N GLY A 223 4.05 -10.58 7.07
CA GLY A 223 5.44 -10.31 6.73
C GLY A 223 6.19 -9.50 7.80
N PRO A 224 7.50 -9.28 7.65
CA PRO A 224 8.30 -8.49 8.59
C PRO A 224 7.92 -7.00 8.56
N THR A 225 8.39 -6.27 9.58
CA THR A 225 8.42 -4.80 9.57
C THR A 225 9.51 -4.30 8.62
N GLY A 226 9.41 -3.04 8.19
CA GLY A 226 10.43 -2.42 7.35
C GLY A 226 10.35 -2.80 5.86
N ILE A 227 9.29 -3.46 5.45
CA ILE A 227 8.99 -3.78 4.05
C ILE A 227 7.55 -3.44 3.71
N GLY A 228 7.33 -2.92 2.52
CA GLY A 228 6.03 -2.67 1.90
C GLY A 228 6.13 -2.73 0.39
N ILE A 229 5.01 -2.60 -0.24
CA ILE A 229 4.87 -2.68 -1.68
C ILE A 229 4.17 -1.42 -2.18
N LEU A 230 4.71 -0.87 -3.26
CA LEU A 230 4.02 0.03 -4.15
C LEU A 230 3.87 -0.69 -5.50
N TYR A 231 2.64 -0.86 -5.95
CA TYR A 231 2.29 -1.13 -7.33
C TYR A 231 2.04 0.19 -8.06
N GLY A 232 2.52 0.30 -9.27
CA GLY A 232 2.16 1.38 -10.19
C GLY A 232 2.10 0.86 -11.62
N LYS A 233 1.15 1.37 -12.41
CA LYS A 233 1.09 1.06 -13.84
C LYS A 233 2.42 1.39 -14.51
N LYS A 234 2.95 0.45 -15.31
CA LYS A 234 4.30 0.58 -15.90
C LYS A 234 4.48 1.89 -16.68
N GLU A 235 3.50 2.28 -17.48
CA GLU A 235 3.55 3.51 -18.27
C GLU A 235 3.56 4.79 -17.43
N ILE A 236 3.14 4.71 -16.17
CA ILE A 236 3.24 5.82 -15.21
C ILE A 236 4.63 5.80 -14.56
N LEU A 237 5.06 4.63 -14.07
CA LEU A 237 6.37 4.48 -13.43
C LEU A 237 7.53 4.86 -14.36
N ASP A 238 7.44 4.53 -15.65
CA ASP A 238 8.46 4.87 -16.66
C ASP A 238 8.64 6.40 -16.85
N LYS A 239 7.68 7.21 -16.37
CA LYS A 239 7.69 8.68 -16.47
C LYS A 239 7.97 9.37 -15.12
N MET A 240 7.96 8.62 -14.04
CA MET A 240 8.25 9.16 -12.71
C MET A 240 9.74 9.44 -12.56
N GLU A 241 10.04 10.56 -11.94
CA GLU A 241 11.40 10.82 -11.46
C GLU A 241 11.70 9.90 -10.25
N PRO A 242 12.89 9.27 -10.20
CA PRO A 242 13.27 8.39 -9.11
C PRO A 242 13.47 9.11 -7.78
#